data_abed7d6f44d3b0ac7204f4d501a141dc
#
_entry.id   abed7d6f44d3b0ac7204f4d501a141dc
#
_cell.length_a   1.000
_cell.length_b   1.000
_cell.length_c   1.000
_cell.angle_alpha   90.00
_cell.angle_beta   90.00
_cell.angle_gamma   90.00
#
_symmetry.space_group_name_H-M   'P 1'
#
loop_
_entity.id
_entity.type
_entity.pdbx_description
1 polymer ?
#
loop_
_entity_poly.entity_id
_entity_poly.type
_entity_poly.pdbx_seq_one_letter_code
_entity_poly.pdbx_strand_id
1 'polypeptide(L)'
;MGPRALFLLLSGTLALTGTQAGPHSLSYFSTAVSRPDRGDSRFIAVGYVDDTQFVRFDSDAPNPRMEPRAPWIQQEGQEYWDRNTRNVMGSAQINRVNLKTLRGYYNQSEAGSHTLQWMYGCYLGPDGLLLRGYDQFAYDGADYLALNEDLRSWTAADMAAQISKRKWEAADAAEHWRSYLQGTCVESLRRYLQMGKDTLQRAEPPKTHVTRHPSSDLGVTSRCWALGFHPKEISLTWQREGQDQSQDMELVETRPSGDGTFQKWAALVVPPGEEQSYTCHVQHEGLQEPLTLRWDPPQTPVPMVGITVGLVLVLVAGAMVAGVVIWRKTRSGEKGGSYTQAAGSDSDQGSDVSLTKDPRV
;
A
#
# COMPACT_ATOMS: atom_id res chain seq x y z
N MET A 1 3.87 66.35 23.51
CA MET A 1 4.28 64.97 23.93
C MET A 1 3.32 64.02 23.27
N GLY A 2 3.69 63.43 22.14
CA GLY A 2 2.83 62.48 21.41
C GLY A 2 3.08 61.06 21.80
N PRO A 3 2.10 60.15 21.74
CA PRO A 3 2.30 58.77 22.09
C PRO A 3 2.98 57.99 20.96
N ARG A 4 4.04 57.28 21.31
CA ARG A 4 4.74 56.32 20.45
C ARG A 4 3.88 55.04 20.29
N ALA A 5 3.44 54.79 19.07
CA ALA A 5 2.82 53.51 18.70
C ALA A 5 3.92 52.44 18.61
N LEU A 6 3.79 51.42 19.46
CA LEU A 6 4.66 50.23 19.46
C LEU A 6 4.06 49.21 18.47
N PHE A 7 4.68 49.02 17.30
CA PHE A 7 4.38 47.95 16.38
C PHE A 7 5.01 46.65 16.88
N LEU A 8 4.17 45.76 17.45
CA LEU A 8 4.54 44.38 17.71
C LEU A 8 4.47 43.60 16.38
N LEU A 9 5.63 43.31 15.80
CA LEU A 9 5.80 42.35 14.73
C LEU A 9 5.63 40.97 15.33
N LEU A 10 4.45 40.35 15.18
CA LEU A 10 4.27 38.90 15.36
C LEU A 10 4.95 38.19 14.18
N SER A 11 6.21 37.77 14.37
CA SER A 11 6.85 36.79 13.53
C SER A 11 6.24 35.40 13.87
N GLY A 12 5.16 35.07 13.15
CA GLY A 12 4.63 33.70 13.15
C GLY A 12 5.67 32.77 12.52
N THR A 13 6.41 32.04 13.33
CA THR A 13 7.15 30.86 12.87
C THR A 13 6.13 29.84 12.44
N LEU A 14 5.97 29.68 11.11
CA LEU A 14 5.30 28.54 10.51
C LEU A 14 6.16 27.33 10.87
N ALA A 15 5.77 26.60 11.92
CA ALA A 15 6.30 25.29 12.17
C ALA A 15 5.79 24.42 11.01
N LEU A 16 6.64 24.14 10.04
CA LEU A 16 6.48 23.03 9.11
C LEU A 16 6.51 21.76 9.97
N THR A 17 5.34 21.30 10.38
CA THR A 17 5.16 19.91 10.85
C THR A 17 5.32 19.03 9.61
N GLY A 18 6.57 18.78 9.23
CA GLY A 18 6.88 17.66 8.37
C GLY A 18 6.36 16.43 9.08
N THR A 19 5.43 15.71 8.48
CA THR A 19 5.10 14.34 8.88
C THR A 19 6.40 13.57 8.80
N GLN A 20 7.01 13.32 9.97
CA GLN A 20 8.24 12.57 10.04
C GLN A 20 7.86 11.13 9.69
N ALA A 21 8.28 10.67 8.52
CA ALA A 21 8.16 9.26 8.14
C ALA A 21 8.67 8.41 9.30
N GLY A 22 7.97 7.33 9.62
CA GLY A 22 8.38 6.42 10.69
C GLY A 22 9.79 5.88 10.47
N PRO A 23 10.40 5.23 11.47
CA PRO A 23 11.73 4.68 11.33
C PRO A 23 11.75 3.59 10.24
N HIS A 24 12.71 3.67 9.30
CA HIS A 24 12.92 2.65 8.29
C HIS A 24 13.56 1.40 8.87
N SER A 25 13.30 0.24 8.26
CA SER A 25 13.81 -1.05 8.71
C SER A 25 14.40 -1.90 7.58
N LEU A 26 15.41 -2.69 7.89
CA LEU A 26 15.92 -3.79 7.07
C LEU A 26 15.73 -5.08 7.85
N SER A 27 14.99 -6.02 7.30
CA SER A 27 14.59 -7.25 7.97
C SER A 27 14.80 -8.46 7.08
N TYR A 28 15.32 -9.53 7.66
CA TYR A 28 15.44 -10.83 7.01
C TYR A 28 14.69 -11.88 7.82
N PHE A 29 13.95 -12.72 7.11
CA PHE A 29 13.18 -13.83 7.67
C PHE A 29 13.56 -15.10 6.94
N SER A 30 13.80 -16.18 7.69
CA SER A 30 14.03 -17.48 7.11
C SER A 30 13.29 -18.58 7.86
N THR A 31 12.94 -19.62 7.13
CA THR A 31 12.30 -20.82 7.65
C THR A 31 13.01 -22.04 7.11
N ALA A 32 13.46 -22.90 8.00
CA ALA A 32 14.00 -24.22 7.69
C ALA A 32 13.00 -25.29 8.15
N VAL A 33 12.63 -26.22 7.27
CA VAL A 33 11.71 -27.32 7.56
C VAL A 33 12.40 -28.65 7.27
N SER A 34 12.53 -29.53 8.28
CA SER A 34 13.06 -30.88 8.07
C SER A 34 12.04 -31.76 7.36
N ARG A 35 12.56 -32.61 6.47
CA ARG A 35 11.76 -33.58 5.69
C ARG A 35 12.34 -34.99 5.90
N PRO A 36 11.89 -35.71 6.94
CA PRO A 36 12.47 -37.00 7.32
C PRO A 36 12.41 -38.05 6.21
N ASP A 37 11.32 -38.08 5.45
CA ASP A 37 11.08 -38.96 4.31
C ASP A 37 12.08 -38.78 3.18
N ARG A 38 12.67 -37.60 3.03
CA ARG A 38 13.68 -37.26 2.02
C ARG A 38 15.10 -37.19 2.59
N GLY A 39 15.24 -37.22 3.90
CA GLY A 39 16.54 -37.07 4.60
C GLY A 39 17.19 -35.69 4.43
N ASP A 40 16.44 -34.68 4.05
CA ASP A 40 16.88 -33.33 3.79
C ASP A 40 16.06 -32.26 4.57
N SER A 41 16.26 -31.00 4.24
CA SER A 41 15.43 -29.88 4.71
C SER A 41 15.27 -28.86 3.60
N ARG A 42 14.12 -28.16 3.60
CA ARG A 42 13.91 -26.97 2.78
C ARG A 42 14.24 -25.73 3.58
N PHE A 43 14.90 -24.79 2.94
CA PHE A 43 15.22 -23.48 3.53
C PHE A 43 14.75 -22.38 2.60
N ILE A 44 13.91 -21.47 3.12
CA ILE A 44 13.44 -20.29 2.43
C ILE A 44 13.88 -19.07 3.22
N ALA A 45 14.45 -18.06 2.55
CA ALA A 45 14.79 -16.78 3.15
C ALA A 45 14.24 -15.63 2.30
N VAL A 46 13.77 -14.58 2.95
CA VAL A 46 13.27 -13.37 2.32
C VAL A 46 13.86 -12.14 3.03
N GLY A 47 14.08 -11.07 2.28
CA GLY A 47 14.53 -9.78 2.82
C GLY A 47 13.54 -8.69 2.49
N TYR A 48 13.34 -7.78 3.44
CA TYR A 48 12.44 -6.64 3.35
C TYR A 48 13.15 -5.33 3.70
N VAL A 49 12.85 -4.28 2.95
CA VAL A 49 13.03 -2.91 3.41
C VAL A 49 11.64 -2.37 3.73
N ASP A 50 11.42 -1.99 4.97
CA ASP A 50 10.10 -1.70 5.51
C ASP A 50 9.10 -2.83 5.19
N ASP A 51 8.02 -2.56 4.49
CA ASP A 51 7.03 -3.56 4.07
C ASP A 51 7.28 -4.09 2.63
N THR A 52 8.39 -3.72 1.99
CA THR A 52 8.70 -4.09 0.61
C THR A 52 9.69 -5.24 0.56
N GLN A 53 9.25 -6.40 0.07
CA GLN A 53 10.15 -7.53 -0.20
C GLN A 53 11.10 -7.17 -1.35
N PHE A 54 12.41 -7.38 -1.16
CA PHE A 54 13.40 -7.07 -2.19
C PHE A 54 14.27 -8.25 -2.63
N VAL A 55 14.42 -9.28 -1.79
CA VAL A 55 15.15 -10.50 -2.13
C VAL A 55 14.45 -11.75 -1.63
N ARG A 56 14.72 -12.88 -2.28
CA ARG A 56 14.26 -14.21 -1.91
C ARG A 56 15.29 -15.25 -2.24
N PHE A 57 15.35 -16.30 -1.42
CA PHE A 57 16.06 -17.55 -1.66
C PHE A 57 15.15 -18.73 -1.35
N ASP A 58 15.24 -19.79 -2.17
CA ASP A 58 14.55 -21.06 -1.95
C ASP A 58 15.51 -22.21 -2.28
N SER A 59 15.84 -23.05 -1.29
CA SER A 59 16.75 -24.19 -1.49
C SER A 59 16.22 -25.26 -2.45
N ASP A 60 14.90 -25.29 -2.68
CA ASP A 60 14.26 -26.24 -3.60
C ASP A 60 14.17 -25.72 -5.05
N ALA A 61 14.62 -24.50 -5.31
CA ALA A 61 14.69 -23.99 -6.66
C ALA A 61 15.66 -24.84 -7.53
N PRO A 62 15.42 -24.99 -8.84
CA PRO A 62 16.32 -25.76 -9.72
C PRO A 62 17.77 -25.28 -9.72
N ASN A 63 17.98 -23.99 -9.51
CA ASN A 63 19.30 -23.35 -9.35
C ASN A 63 19.20 -22.39 -8.15
N PRO A 64 19.42 -22.88 -6.90
CA PRO A 64 19.21 -22.07 -5.72
C PRO A 64 20.17 -20.87 -5.68
N ARG A 65 19.62 -19.67 -5.64
CA ARG A 65 20.36 -18.41 -5.57
C ARG A 65 19.53 -17.32 -4.91
N MET A 66 20.18 -16.29 -4.41
CA MET A 66 19.49 -15.09 -3.99
C MET A 66 18.92 -14.39 -5.23
N GLU A 67 17.63 -14.11 -5.24
CA GLU A 67 16.91 -13.53 -6.37
C GLU A 67 16.30 -12.17 -6.01
N PRO A 68 16.33 -11.20 -6.96
CA PRO A 68 15.65 -9.91 -6.80
C PRO A 68 14.12 -10.08 -6.75
N ARG A 69 13.47 -9.27 -5.91
CA ARG A 69 12.00 -9.17 -5.80
C ARG A 69 11.49 -7.74 -5.92
N ALA A 70 12.39 -6.75 -5.96
CA ALA A 70 12.07 -5.36 -6.23
C ALA A 70 12.91 -4.85 -7.41
N PRO A 71 12.36 -3.96 -8.25
CA PRO A 71 13.11 -3.45 -9.42
C PRO A 71 14.40 -2.72 -9.05
N TRP A 72 14.38 -1.96 -7.95
CA TRP A 72 15.50 -1.14 -7.52
C TRP A 72 16.75 -1.92 -7.11
N ILE A 73 16.59 -3.15 -6.57
CA ILE A 73 17.76 -3.97 -6.16
C ILE A 73 18.50 -4.57 -7.36
N GLN A 74 17.87 -4.59 -8.55
CA GLN A 74 18.51 -5.09 -9.77
C GLN A 74 19.68 -4.22 -10.24
N GLN A 75 19.84 -3.02 -9.68
CA GLN A 75 20.99 -2.14 -9.90
C GLN A 75 22.29 -2.71 -9.28
N GLU A 76 22.18 -3.67 -8.34
CA GLU A 76 23.33 -4.31 -7.74
C GLU A 76 24.09 -5.18 -8.76
N GLY A 77 25.42 -5.12 -8.68
CA GLY A 77 26.31 -5.88 -9.55
C GLY A 77 26.36 -7.38 -9.24
N GLN A 78 26.95 -8.15 -10.13
CA GLN A 78 27.07 -9.62 -9.99
C GLN A 78 27.75 -10.05 -8.68
N GLU A 79 28.73 -9.30 -8.20
CA GLU A 79 29.43 -9.58 -6.93
C GLU A 79 28.47 -9.58 -5.73
N TYR A 80 27.50 -8.67 -5.71
CA TYR A 80 26.46 -8.62 -4.68
C TYR A 80 25.65 -9.93 -4.68
N TRP A 81 25.18 -10.36 -5.84
CA TRP A 81 24.36 -11.57 -5.98
C TRP A 81 25.14 -12.83 -5.62
N ASP A 82 26.40 -12.94 -6.05
CA ASP A 82 27.26 -14.08 -5.74
C ASP A 82 27.58 -14.16 -4.24
N ARG A 83 27.88 -13.03 -3.61
CA ARG A 83 28.15 -12.95 -2.17
C ARG A 83 26.92 -13.33 -1.37
N ASN A 84 25.76 -12.75 -1.67
CA ASN A 84 24.51 -13.03 -0.95
C ASN A 84 24.04 -14.48 -1.18
N THR A 85 24.24 -15.04 -2.37
CA THR A 85 23.95 -16.45 -2.64
C THR A 85 24.83 -17.38 -1.80
N ARG A 86 26.14 -17.14 -1.74
CA ARG A 86 27.05 -17.93 -0.87
C ARG A 86 26.64 -17.84 0.60
N ASN A 87 26.33 -16.66 1.09
CA ASN A 87 25.95 -16.45 2.48
C ASN A 87 24.66 -17.19 2.83
N VAL A 88 23.62 -17.07 2.01
CA VAL A 88 22.33 -17.71 2.27
C VAL A 88 22.38 -19.23 2.13
N MET A 89 23.22 -19.75 1.22
CA MET A 89 23.50 -21.19 1.14
C MET A 89 24.20 -21.71 2.40
N GLY A 90 25.15 -20.94 2.94
CA GLY A 90 25.77 -21.21 4.23
C GLY A 90 24.75 -21.26 5.36
N SER A 91 23.85 -20.28 5.39
CA SER A 91 22.73 -20.23 6.36
C SER A 91 21.81 -21.47 6.24
N ALA A 92 21.48 -21.89 5.02
CA ALA A 92 20.68 -23.10 4.79
C ALA A 92 21.35 -24.35 5.38
N GLN A 93 22.66 -24.50 5.16
CA GLN A 93 23.42 -25.63 5.69
C GLN A 93 23.51 -25.60 7.23
N ILE A 94 23.74 -24.43 7.83
CA ILE A 94 23.77 -24.27 9.28
C ILE A 94 22.40 -24.62 9.87
N ASN A 95 21.31 -24.14 9.29
CA ASN A 95 19.96 -24.41 9.79
C ASN A 95 19.56 -25.90 9.64
N ARG A 96 20.06 -26.59 8.61
CA ARG A 96 19.91 -28.05 8.51
C ARG A 96 20.57 -28.79 9.69
N VAL A 97 21.76 -28.34 10.09
CA VAL A 97 22.45 -28.89 11.28
C VAL A 97 21.71 -28.52 12.56
N ASN A 98 21.25 -27.28 12.68
CA ASN A 98 20.50 -26.80 13.82
C ASN A 98 19.21 -27.61 14.05
N LEU A 99 18.45 -27.91 13.00
CA LEU A 99 17.25 -28.77 13.11
C LEU A 99 17.55 -30.15 13.70
N LYS A 100 18.69 -30.76 13.32
CA LYS A 100 19.14 -32.04 13.91
C LYS A 100 19.51 -31.89 15.37
N THR A 101 20.22 -30.83 15.70
CA THR A 101 20.64 -30.53 17.07
C THR A 101 19.44 -30.30 17.99
N LEU A 102 18.46 -29.49 17.55
CA LEU A 102 17.25 -29.18 18.30
C LEU A 102 16.39 -30.42 18.52
N ARG A 103 16.23 -31.24 17.48
CA ARG A 103 15.56 -32.54 17.61
C ARG A 103 16.18 -33.37 18.76
N GLY A 104 17.50 -33.38 18.86
CA GLY A 104 18.21 -34.05 19.95
C GLY A 104 17.97 -33.40 21.31
N TYR A 105 17.97 -32.08 21.41
CA TYR A 105 17.72 -31.36 22.67
C TYR A 105 16.32 -31.63 23.23
N TYR A 106 15.32 -31.75 22.37
CA TYR A 106 13.96 -32.05 22.73
C TYR A 106 13.60 -33.55 22.78
N ASN A 107 14.60 -34.42 22.56
CA ASN A 107 14.42 -35.89 22.51
C ASN A 107 13.29 -36.33 21.55
N GLN A 108 13.20 -35.68 20.40
CA GLN A 108 12.16 -35.92 19.40
C GLN A 108 12.57 -37.02 18.41
N SER A 109 11.57 -37.73 17.88
CA SER A 109 11.73 -38.80 16.90
C SER A 109 12.34 -38.31 15.59
N GLU A 110 13.08 -39.18 14.90
CA GLU A 110 13.59 -38.94 13.54
C GLU A 110 12.49 -38.88 12.47
N ALA A 111 11.32 -39.42 12.75
CA ALA A 111 10.20 -39.47 11.81
C ALA A 111 9.41 -38.17 11.73
N GLY A 112 9.56 -37.25 12.70
CA GLY A 112 8.83 -35.99 12.76
C GLY A 112 9.47 -34.89 11.88
N SER A 113 8.63 -34.12 11.21
CA SER A 113 9.03 -32.86 10.57
C SER A 113 9.01 -31.73 11.59
N HIS A 114 10.05 -30.90 11.59
CA HIS A 114 10.23 -29.78 12.51
C HIS A 114 10.59 -28.52 11.76
N THR A 115 10.31 -27.36 12.37
CA THR A 115 10.49 -26.06 11.78
C THR A 115 11.40 -25.19 12.65
N LEU A 116 12.39 -24.55 12.05
CA LEU A 116 13.21 -23.51 12.67
C LEU A 116 13.00 -22.21 11.92
N GLN A 117 12.52 -21.20 12.61
CA GLN A 117 12.35 -19.85 12.11
C GLN A 117 13.44 -18.94 12.68
N TRP A 118 13.91 -18.04 11.85
CA TRP A 118 14.93 -17.07 12.21
C TRP A 118 14.61 -15.73 11.59
N MET A 119 14.64 -14.68 12.39
CA MET A 119 14.49 -13.31 11.94
C MET A 119 15.55 -12.41 12.57
N TYR A 120 16.10 -11.50 11.77
CA TYR A 120 17.03 -10.48 12.24
C TYR A 120 16.91 -9.21 11.41
N GLY A 121 17.32 -8.09 12.01
CA GLY A 121 17.23 -6.83 11.31
C GLY A 121 17.52 -5.61 12.17
N CYS A 122 17.45 -4.45 11.54
CA CYS A 122 17.73 -3.17 12.17
C CYS A 122 16.69 -2.11 11.78
N TYR A 123 16.41 -1.22 12.70
CA TYR A 123 15.66 0.01 12.50
C TYR A 123 16.60 1.20 12.49
N LEU A 124 16.42 2.07 11.51
CA LEU A 124 17.19 3.32 11.34
C LEU A 124 16.50 4.44 12.10
N GLY A 125 17.23 5.08 13.02
CA GLY A 125 16.74 6.27 13.70
C GLY A 125 16.76 7.53 12.80
N PRO A 126 16.10 8.59 13.24
CA PRO A 126 16.07 9.85 12.50
C PRO A 126 17.47 10.53 12.41
N ASP A 127 18.37 10.17 13.31
CA ASP A 127 19.79 10.58 13.28
C ASP A 127 20.64 9.77 12.28
N GLY A 128 20.03 8.78 11.66
CA GLY A 128 20.69 7.86 10.75
C GLY A 128 21.48 6.75 11.43
N LEU A 129 21.41 6.60 12.75
CA LEU A 129 22.06 5.54 13.52
C LEU A 129 21.10 4.37 13.79
N LEU A 130 21.64 3.29 14.37
CA LEU A 130 20.82 2.17 14.82
C LEU A 130 19.85 2.63 15.92
N LEU A 131 18.55 2.57 15.66
CA LEU A 131 17.51 2.80 16.66
C LEU A 131 17.24 1.52 17.46
N ARG A 132 17.14 0.38 16.76
CA ARG A 132 16.88 -0.95 17.34
C ARG A 132 17.46 -2.02 16.44
N GLY A 133 18.05 -3.06 17.02
CA GLY A 133 18.47 -4.27 16.35
C GLY A 133 17.89 -5.50 17.01
N TYR A 134 17.71 -6.59 16.27
CA TYR A 134 17.20 -7.85 16.77
C TYR A 134 17.76 -9.03 16.02
N ASP A 135 17.83 -10.17 16.73
CA ASP A 135 18.19 -11.50 16.19
C ASP A 135 17.46 -12.55 17.03
N GLN A 136 16.51 -13.26 16.43
CA GLN A 136 15.57 -14.11 17.17
C GLN A 136 15.30 -15.42 16.42
N PHE A 137 15.13 -16.49 17.21
CA PHE A 137 14.85 -17.84 16.74
C PHE A 137 13.60 -18.41 17.40
N ALA A 138 12.81 -19.14 16.60
CA ALA A 138 11.68 -19.92 17.07
C ALA A 138 11.77 -21.36 16.55
N TYR A 139 11.46 -22.33 17.40
CA TYR A 139 11.42 -23.75 17.06
C TYR A 139 10.02 -24.29 17.21
N ASP A 140 9.49 -24.95 16.14
CA ASP A 140 8.12 -25.46 16.06
C ASP A 140 7.05 -24.42 16.45
N GLY A 141 7.27 -23.15 16.07
CA GLY A 141 6.37 -22.03 16.31
C GLY A 141 6.44 -21.42 17.72
N ALA A 142 7.35 -21.90 18.60
CA ALA A 142 7.58 -21.35 19.92
C ALA A 142 8.92 -20.61 19.99
N ASP A 143 8.97 -19.54 20.75
CA ASP A 143 10.22 -18.79 21.00
C ASP A 143 11.30 -19.74 21.51
N TYR A 144 12.51 -19.57 20.99
CA TYR A 144 13.68 -20.39 21.36
C TYR A 144 14.78 -19.53 21.99
N LEU A 145 15.39 -18.64 21.21
CA LEU A 145 16.52 -17.82 21.63
C LEU A 145 16.42 -16.44 20.98
N ALA A 146 16.64 -15.39 21.74
CA ALA A 146 16.61 -14.02 21.24
C ALA A 146 17.77 -13.19 21.79
N LEU A 147 18.36 -12.36 20.94
CA LEU A 147 19.28 -11.29 21.33
C LEU A 147 18.50 -10.20 22.03
N ASN A 148 18.95 -9.79 23.21
CA ASN A 148 18.34 -8.72 23.98
C ASN A 148 18.59 -7.34 23.35
N GLU A 149 17.82 -6.34 23.76
CA GLU A 149 17.95 -4.96 23.22
C GLU A 149 19.31 -4.32 23.50
N ASP A 150 20.04 -4.80 24.51
CA ASP A 150 21.39 -4.37 24.83
C ASP A 150 22.43 -4.83 23.78
N LEU A 151 22.04 -5.73 22.88
CA LEU A 151 22.87 -6.38 21.85
C LEU A 151 24.11 -7.09 22.43
N ARG A 152 24.05 -7.51 23.69
CA ARG A 152 25.17 -8.12 24.42
C ARG A 152 24.81 -9.40 25.14
N SER A 153 23.54 -9.67 25.32
CA SER A 153 23.05 -10.81 26.08
C SER A 153 21.90 -11.51 25.35
N TRP A 154 21.63 -12.75 25.75
CA TRP A 154 20.64 -13.63 25.13
C TRP A 154 19.55 -14.00 26.12
N THR A 155 18.32 -14.09 25.67
CA THR A 155 17.20 -14.67 26.41
C THR A 155 16.84 -16.02 25.81
N ALA A 156 16.90 -17.07 26.62
CA ALA A 156 16.50 -18.42 26.27
C ALA A 156 15.11 -18.71 26.81
N ALA A 157 14.23 -19.26 25.99
CA ALA A 157 12.83 -19.51 26.36
C ALA A 157 12.63 -20.74 27.24
N ASP A 158 13.52 -21.73 27.12
CA ASP A 158 13.43 -23.00 27.85
C ASP A 158 14.81 -23.64 28.15
N MET A 159 14.80 -24.85 28.71
CA MET A 159 16.02 -25.56 29.10
C MET A 159 16.88 -25.99 27.89
N ALA A 160 16.26 -26.31 26.76
CA ALA A 160 16.97 -26.63 25.53
C ALA A 160 17.69 -25.39 24.96
N ALA A 161 17.00 -24.27 24.93
CA ALA A 161 17.57 -22.98 24.52
C ALA A 161 18.69 -22.51 25.45
N GLN A 162 18.67 -22.85 26.73
CA GLN A 162 19.79 -22.57 27.66
C GLN A 162 21.10 -23.24 27.23
N ILE A 163 21.04 -24.41 26.58
CA ILE A 163 22.23 -25.07 26.04
C ILE A 163 22.83 -24.23 24.91
N SER A 164 22.01 -23.75 23.98
CA SER A 164 22.44 -22.88 22.90
C SER A 164 22.94 -21.53 23.43
N LYS A 165 22.25 -20.92 24.38
CA LYS A 165 22.66 -19.66 25.02
C LYS A 165 24.08 -19.75 25.55
N ARG A 166 24.42 -20.80 26.35
CA ARG A 166 25.77 -20.99 26.89
C ARG A 166 26.83 -21.13 25.77
N LYS A 167 26.50 -21.83 24.69
CA LYS A 167 27.41 -21.97 23.53
C LYS A 167 27.65 -20.65 22.82
N TRP A 168 26.61 -19.83 22.68
CA TRP A 168 26.68 -18.54 22.00
C TRP A 168 27.39 -17.49 22.87
N GLU A 169 27.16 -17.51 24.18
CA GLU A 169 27.92 -16.68 25.13
C GLU A 169 29.41 -17.05 25.12
N ALA A 170 29.75 -18.33 25.13
CA ALA A 170 31.13 -18.80 25.05
C ALA A 170 31.85 -18.46 23.72
N ALA A 171 31.10 -18.31 22.63
CA ALA A 171 31.59 -17.94 21.29
C ALA A 171 31.52 -16.42 21.03
N ASP A 172 31.13 -15.60 22.02
CA ASP A 172 30.95 -14.16 21.89
C ASP A 172 30.06 -13.75 20.69
N ALA A 173 29.01 -14.55 20.42
CA ALA A 173 28.13 -14.36 19.28
C ALA A 173 27.38 -12.99 19.32
N ALA A 174 27.10 -12.49 20.51
CA ALA A 174 26.43 -11.20 20.65
C ALA A 174 27.27 -10.03 20.13
N GLU A 175 28.59 -10.04 20.33
CA GLU A 175 29.48 -9.00 19.79
C GLU A 175 29.49 -8.99 18.25
N HIS A 176 29.50 -10.19 17.64
CA HIS A 176 29.39 -10.31 16.18
C HIS A 176 28.09 -9.70 15.68
N TRP A 177 26.95 -10.02 16.32
CA TRP A 177 25.66 -9.47 15.96
C TRP A 177 25.58 -7.97 16.19
N ARG A 178 26.08 -7.48 17.29
CA ARG A 178 26.15 -6.05 17.59
C ARG A 178 26.92 -5.29 16.51
N SER A 179 28.09 -5.79 16.12
CA SER A 179 28.91 -5.20 15.06
C SER A 179 28.18 -5.16 13.72
N TYR A 180 27.52 -6.27 13.34
CA TYR A 180 26.70 -6.33 12.12
C TYR A 180 25.53 -5.35 12.16
N LEU A 181 24.75 -5.34 13.24
CA LEU A 181 23.54 -4.51 13.36
C LEU A 181 23.85 -3.01 13.35
N GLN A 182 24.91 -2.59 14.07
CA GLN A 182 25.36 -1.21 14.14
C GLN A 182 26.08 -0.71 12.88
N GLY A 183 26.70 -1.60 12.14
CA GLY A 183 27.48 -1.32 10.93
C GLY A 183 26.75 -1.71 9.65
N THR A 184 27.04 -2.91 9.15
CA THR A 184 26.61 -3.39 7.84
C THR A 184 25.09 -3.31 7.62
N CYS A 185 24.28 -3.61 8.64
CA CYS A 185 22.82 -3.56 8.53
C CYS A 185 22.34 -2.14 8.24
N VAL A 186 22.78 -1.18 9.06
CA VAL A 186 22.41 0.24 8.91
C VAL A 186 22.95 0.83 7.60
N GLU A 187 24.18 0.51 7.23
CA GLU A 187 24.79 0.97 5.98
C GLU A 187 24.04 0.42 4.76
N SER A 188 23.68 -0.86 4.79
CA SER A 188 22.88 -1.50 3.73
C SER A 188 21.50 -0.88 3.62
N LEU A 189 20.81 -0.64 4.75
CA LEU A 189 19.50 -0.01 4.76
C LEU A 189 19.53 1.38 4.12
N ARG A 190 20.51 2.23 4.51
CA ARG A 190 20.66 3.57 3.89
C ARG A 190 20.86 3.47 2.38
N ARG A 191 21.70 2.53 1.93
CA ARG A 191 21.96 2.30 0.51
C ARG A 191 20.71 1.86 -0.23
N TYR A 192 19.93 0.94 0.34
CA TYR A 192 18.68 0.46 -0.27
C TYR A 192 17.61 1.55 -0.33
N LEU A 193 17.48 2.37 0.71
CA LEU A 193 16.58 3.52 0.72
C LEU A 193 16.93 4.54 -0.36
N GLN A 194 18.22 4.75 -0.62
CA GLN A 194 18.67 5.63 -1.70
C GLN A 194 18.40 5.02 -3.09
N MET A 195 18.67 3.72 -3.27
CA MET A 195 18.43 3.01 -4.53
C MET A 195 16.95 2.93 -4.88
N GLY A 196 16.11 2.67 -3.89
CA GLY A 196 14.67 2.53 -4.03
C GLY A 196 13.86 3.78 -3.67
N LYS A 197 14.47 4.96 -3.63
CA LYS A 197 13.86 6.20 -3.14
C LYS A 197 12.46 6.45 -3.71
N ASP A 198 12.30 6.33 -5.02
CA ASP A 198 11.04 6.65 -5.70
C ASP A 198 9.90 5.66 -5.39
N THR A 199 10.22 4.48 -4.84
CA THR A 199 9.25 3.45 -4.48
C THR A 199 9.11 3.28 -2.96
N LEU A 200 10.23 3.25 -2.22
CA LEU A 200 10.22 2.99 -0.79
C LEU A 200 9.78 4.21 0.04
N GLN A 201 10.07 5.42 -0.44
CA GLN A 201 9.77 6.66 0.27
C GLN A 201 8.61 7.43 -0.37
N ARG A 202 7.79 6.76 -1.21
CA ARG A 202 6.56 7.34 -1.76
C ARG A 202 5.42 7.24 -0.75
N ALA A 203 4.55 8.22 -0.75
CA ALA A 203 3.29 8.15 -0.02
C ALA A 203 2.13 8.13 -1.05
N GLU A 204 1.50 6.97 -1.22
CA GLU A 204 0.31 6.81 -2.06
C GLU A 204 -0.93 6.82 -1.17
N PRO A 205 -1.81 7.82 -1.29
CA PRO A 205 -3.00 7.90 -0.46
C PRO A 205 -3.99 6.78 -0.79
N PRO A 206 -4.81 6.32 0.17
CA PRO A 206 -5.83 5.32 -0.07
C PRO A 206 -6.95 5.85 -0.98
N LYS A 207 -7.42 5.00 -1.89
CA LYS A 207 -8.73 5.17 -2.54
C LYS A 207 -9.78 4.60 -1.60
N THR A 208 -10.72 5.44 -1.20
CA THR A 208 -11.66 5.10 -0.13
C THR A 208 -13.11 5.14 -0.62
N HIS A 209 -13.94 4.24 -0.10
CA HIS A 209 -15.39 4.25 -0.30
C HIS A 209 -16.09 3.46 0.80
N VAL A 210 -17.37 3.70 0.98
CA VAL A 210 -18.22 2.98 1.91
C VAL A 210 -19.23 2.14 1.14
N THR A 211 -19.34 0.85 1.50
CA THR A 211 -20.35 -0.07 0.96
C THR A 211 -21.37 -0.42 2.01
N ARG A 212 -22.60 -0.73 1.57
CA ARG A 212 -23.71 -1.15 2.40
C ARG A 212 -24.10 -2.58 2.02
N HIS A 213 -24.25 -3.44 3.02
CA HIS A 213 -24.64 -4.83 2.83
C HIS A 213 -25.81 -5.16 3.78
N PRO A 214 -26.88 -5.77 3.31
CA PRO A 214 -27.87 -6.34 4.22
C PRO A 214 -27.17 -7.33 5.16
N SER A 215 -27.36 -7.15 6.46
CA SER A 215 -27.02 -8.14 7.47
C SER A 215 -28.27 -8.94 7.81
N SER A 216 -28.13 -10.09 8.50
CA SER A 216 -29.28 -10.83 9.01
C SER A 216 -30.18 -9.90 9.86
N ASP A 217 -31.30 -10.36 10.33
CA ASP A 217 -32.46 -9.69 10.95
C ASP A 217 -32.23 -8.50 11.90
N LEU A 218 -30.98 -8.10 12.17
CA LEU A 218 -30.62 -7.13 13.19
C LEU A 218 -30.00 -5.81 12.67
N GLY A 219 -29.73 -5.67 11.36
CA GLY A 219 -29.11 -4.43 10.91
C GLY A 219 -28.56 -4.46 9.50
N VAL A 220 -27.77 -3.44 9.20
CA VAL A 220 -27.06 -3.21 7.94
C VAL A 220 -25.58 -3.12 8.23
N THR A 221 -24.75 -3.87 7.51
CA THR A 221 -23.30 -3.73 7.61
C THR A 221 -22.83 -2.59 6.71
N SER A 222 -22.29 -1.55 7.30
CA SER A 222 -21.52 -0.50 6.62
C SER A 222 -20.04 -0.87 6.64
N ARG A 223 -19.39 -0.92 5.47
CA ARG A 223 -17.97 -1.26 5.36
C ARG A 223 -17.21 -0.13 4.68
N CYS A 224 -16.20 0.37 5.39
CA CYS A 224 -15.27 1.38 4.92
C CYS A 224 -14.03 0.72 4.33
N TRP A 225 -13.73 1.01 3.08
CA TRP A 225 -12.63 0.47 2.32
C TRP A 225 -11.53 1.50 2.13
N ALA A 226 -10.29 1.04 2.28
CA ALA A 226 -9.08 1.75 1.90
C ALA A 226 -8.26 0.83 0.98
N LEU A 227 -7.99 1.26 -0.25
CA LEU A 227 -7.37 0.46 -1.31
C LEU A 227 -6.21 1.22 -1.96
N GLY A 228 -5.14 0.48 -2.31
CA GLY A 228 -4.05 0.99 -3.13
C GLY A 228 -3.19 2.04 -2.44
N PHE A 229 -2.98 1.94 -1.12
CA PHE A 229 -2.17 2.87 -0.35
C PHE A 229 -0.77 2.33 -0.06
N HIS A 230 0.18 3.23 0.14
CA HIS A 230 1.53 2.96 0.59
C HIS A 230 2.04 4.17 1.39
N PRO A 231 2.72 3.97 2.54
CA PRO A 231 3.08 2.70 3.17
C PRO A 231 1.88 1.97 3.81
N LYS A 232 2.16 0.83 4.46
CA LYS A 232 1.18 -0.07 5.08
C LYS A 232 0.41 0.55 6.25
N GLU A 233 1.05 1.47 6.98
CA GLU A 233 0.44 2.09 8.16
C GLU A 233 -0.77 2.94 7.78
N ILE A 234 -1.90 2.64 8.39
CA ILE A 234 -3.18 3.32 8.17
C ILE A 234 -4.08 3.15 9.39
N SER A 235 -4.91 4.14 9.67
CA SER A 235 -5.95 4.06 10.67
C SER A 235 -7.33 4.18 10.02
N LEU A 236 -8.22 3.22 10.32
CA LEU A 236 -9.63 3.24 9.96
C LEU A 236 -10.45 3.15 11.24
N THR A 237 -11.32 4.12 11.47
CA THR A 237 -12.21 4.15 12.64
C THR A 237 -13.63 4.53 12.25
N TRP A 238 -14.62 3.97 12.93
CA TRP A 238 -16.00 4.38 12.81
C TRP A 238 -16.42 5.24 13.99
N GLN A 239 -17.19 6.30 13.72
CA GLN A 239 -17.74 7.16 14.74
C GLN A 239 -19.24 7.35 14.52
N ARG A 240 -20.02 7.43 15.60
CA ARG A 240 -21.41 7.89 15.61
C ARG A 240 -21.46 9.22 16.33
N GLU A 241 -21.86 10.29 15.63
CA GLU A 241 -21.96 11.63 16.21
C GLU A 241 -20.69 12.07 16.98
N GLY A 242 -19.51 11.69 16.44
CA GLY A 242 -18.21 11.97 17.06
C GLY A 242 -17.79 11.00 18.16
N GLN A 243 -18.60 10.01 18.50
CA GLN A 243 -18.26 8.95 19.46
C GLN A 243 -17.66 7.75 18.76
N ASP A 244 -16.50 7.32 19.21
CA ASP A 244 -15.77 6.15 18.67
C ASP A 244 -16.58 4.85 18.87
N GLN A 245 -16.64 4.04 17.81
CA GLN A 245 -17.35 2.75 17.76
C GLN A 245 -16.38 1.56 17.63
N SER A 246 -15.12 1.71 17.99
CA SER A 246 -14.07 0.70 17.77
C SER A 246 -14.35 -0.64 18.44
N GLN A 247 -15.13 -0.69 19.53
CA GLN A 247 -15.45 -1.94 20.24
C GLN A 247 -16.43 -2.82 19.46
N ASP A 248 -17.29 -2.23 18.65
CA ASP A 248 -18.33 -2.92 17.89
C ASP A 248 -17.93 -3.14 16.41
N MET A 249 -16.72 -2.73 16.06
CA MET A 249 -16.20 -2.72 14.69
C MET A 249 -15.43 -4.01 14.38
N GLU A 250 -15.71 -4.58 13.22
CA GLU A 250 -14.87 -5.61 12.62
C GLU A 250 -13.75 -4.94 11.80
N LEU A 251 -12.51 -5.22 12.12
CA LEU A 251 -11.33 -4.68 11.46
C LEU A 251 -10.45 -5.81 10.96
N VAL A 252 -10.14 -5.85 9.66
CA VAL A 252 -9.17 -6.80 9.12
C VAL A 252 -7.75 -6.27 9.24
N GLU A 253 -6.78 -7.18 9.33
CA GLU A 253 -5.38 -6.80 9.19
C GLU A 253 -5.10 -6.20 7.81
N THR A 254 -4.23 -5.20 7.76
CA THR A 254 -3.78 -4.62 6.50
C THR A 254 -3.08 -5.69 5.66
N ARG A 255 -3.52 -5.87 4.43
CA ARG A 255 -3.06 -6.93 3.52
C ARG A 255 -2.48 -6.37 2.23
N PRO A 256 -1.51 -7.05 1.60
CA PRO A 256 -0.94 -6.61 0.33
C PRO A 256 -1.95 -6.77 -0.82
N SER A 257 -1.93 -5.81 -1.75
CA SER A 257 -2.72 -5.86 -3.00
C SER A 257 -2.04 -6.68 -4.10
N GLY A 258 -0.72 -6.92 -3.99
CA GLY A 258 0.09 -7.66 -4.97
C GLY A 258 0.90 -6.79 -5.93
N ASP A 259 0.64 -5.49 -5.97
CA ASP A 259 1.31 -4.48 -6.81
C ASP A 259 2.24 -3.54 -6.02
N GLY A 260 2.52 -3.87 -4.75
CA GLY A 260 3.31 -3.05 -3.84
C GLY A 260 2.50 -2.05 -3.04
N THR A 261 1.18 -2.04 -3.18
CA THR A 261 0.25 -1.30 -2.35
C THR A 261 -0.47 -2.20 -1.35
N PHE A 262 -1.24 -1.59 -0.46
CA PHE A 262 -1.96 -2.29 0.59
C PHE A 262 -3.46 -1.99 0.55
N GLN A 263 -4.22 -2.82 1.24
CA GLN A 263 -5.66 -2.70 1.40
C GLN A 263 -6.10 -3.05 2.81
N LYS A 264 -7.15 -2.39 3.28
CA LYS A 264 -7.77 -2.60 4.59
C LYS A 264 -9.24 -2.23 4.53
N TRP A 265 -10.05 -2.83 5.39
CA TRP A 265 -11.41 -2.37 5.62
C TRP A 265 -11.79 -2.47 7.09
N ALA A 266 -12.77 -1.63 7.45
CA ALA A 266 -13.42 -1.64 8.76
C ALA A 266 -14.94 -1.71 8.56
N ALA A 267 -15.62 -2.62 9.23
CA ALA A 267 -17.06 -2.83 9.11
C ALA A 267 -17.76 -2.65 10.45
N LEU A 268 -18.96 -2.09 10.41
CA LEU A 268 -19.83 -1.87 11.56
C LEU A 268 -21.26 -2.26 11.21
N VAL A 269 -21.95 -2.96 12.11
CA VAL A 269 -23.38 -3.22 11.98
C VAL A 269 -24.16 -2.05 12.59
N VAL A 270 -25.00 -1.41 11.79
CA VAL A 270 -25.78 -0.24 12.18
C VAL A 270 -27.29 -0.50 12.02
N PRO A 271 -28.15 0.16 12.79
CA PRO A 271 -29.61 0.05 12.61
C PRO A 271 -30.02 0.50 11.21
N PRO A 272 -30.99 -0.19 10.55
CA PRO A 272 -31.49 0.22 9.25
C PRO A 272 -32.08 1.63 9.28
N GLY A 273 -31.62 2.49 8.37
CA GLY A 273 -32.06 3.89 8.28
C GLY A 273 -31.20 4.88 9.09
N GLU A 274 -30.27 4.40 9.92
CA GLU A 274 -29.36 5.26 10.69
C GLU A 274 -27.96 5.37 10.07
N GLU A 275 -27.72 4.82 8.87
CA GLU A 275 -26.41 4.75 8.23
C GLU A 275 -25.74 6.13 8.09
N GLN A 276 -26.55 7.19 7.92
CA GLN A 276 -26.07 8.57 7.80
C GLN A 276 -25.53 9.17 9.11
N SER A 277 -25.85 8.57 10.26
CA SER A 277 -25.34 9.01 11.57
C SER A 277 -23.91 8.50 11.84
N TYR A 278 -23.41 7.61 10.99
CA TYR A 278 -22.08 7.01 11.13
C TYR A 278 -21.11 7.56 10.10
N THR A 279 -19.88 7.83 10.55
CA THR A 279 -18.79 8.30 9.71
C THR A 279 -17.57 7.40 9.87
N CYS A 280 -16.94 7.07 8.76
CA CYS A 280 -15.62 6.41 8.73
C CYS A 280 -14.53 7.48 8.64
N HIS A 281 -13.55 7.39 9.50
CA HIS A 281 -12.38 8.27 9.54
C HIS A 281 -11.15 7.49 9.08
N VAL A 282 -10.42 8.06 8.13
CA VAL A 282 -9.22 7.47 7.52
C VAL A 282 -8.05 8.40 7.73
N GLN A 283 -6.98 7.87 8.36
CA GLN A 283 -5.70 8.58 8.53
C GLN A 283 -4.59 7.79 7.83
N HIS A 284 -3.84 8.47 6.99
CA HIS A 284 -2.70 7.89 6.25
C HIS A 284 -1.73 9.02 5.88
N GLU A 285 -0.42 8.72 5.85
CA GLU A 285 0.59 9.76 5.58
C GLU A 285 0.48 10.37 4.18
N GLY A 286 -0.06 9.63 3.19
CA GLY A 286 -0.32 10.13 1.84
C GLY A 286 -1.50 11.11 1.74
N LEU A 287 -2.26 11.31 2.81
CA LEU A 287 -3.37 12.26 2.87
C LEU A 287 -2.91 13.58 3.47
N GLN A 288 -3.28 14.70 2.85
CA GLN A 288 -3.00 16.03 3.39
C GLN A 288 -3.77 16.30 4.70
N GLU A 289 -5.00 15.78 4.76
CA GLU A 289 -5.88 15.85 5.93
C GLU A 289 -6.61 14.50 6.08
N PRO A 290 -6.97 14.09 7.31
CA PRO A 290 -7.79 12.91 7.53
C PRO A 290 -9.10 12.97 6.76
N LEU A 291 -9.49 11.84 6.14
CA LEU A 291 -10.76 11.76 5.42
C LEU A 291 -11.90 11.36 6.34
N THR A 292 -13.06 11.96 6.12
CA THR A 292 -14.33 11.56 6.74
C THR A 292 -15.30 11.12 5.66
N LEU A 293 -15.74 9.87 5.71
CA LEU A 293 -16.61 9.24 4.72
C LEU A 293 -17.94 8.84 5.35
N ARG A 294 -19.00 8.89 4.53
CA ARG A 294 -20.32 8.35 4.87
C ARG A 294 -20.77 7.40 3.77
N TRP A 295 -21.74 6.56 4.08
CA TRP A 295 -22.41 5.82 3.03
C TRP A 295 -23.30 6.78 2.22
N ASP A 296 -23.04 6.87 0.91
CA ASP A 296 -23.89 7.61 -0.02
C ASP A 296 -24.74 6.62 -0.81
N PRO A 297 -26.07 6.73 -0.77
CA PRO A 297 -26.93 5.90 -1.60
C PRO A 297 -26.63 6.14 -3.07
N PRO A 298 -26.66 5.09 -3.91
CA PRO A 298 -26.50 5.25 -5.35
C PRO A 298 -27.48 6.30 -5.86
N GLN A 299 -26.96 7.34 -6.53
CA GLN A 299 -27.84 8.32 -7.16
C GLN A 299 -28.70 7.57 -8.17
N THR A 300 -30.03 7.63 -7.98
CA THR A 300 -30.95 7.13 -9.00
C THR A 300 -30.63 7.90 -10.28
N PRO A 301 -30.28 7.21 -11.38
CA PRO A 301 -30.03 7.90 -12.63
C PRO A 301 -31.28 8.72 -12.94
N VAL A 302 -31.10 10.04 -13.12
CA VAL A 302 -32.19 10.92 -13.55
C VAL A 302 -32.77 10.29 -14.79
N PRO A 303 -34.05 9.89 -14.83
CA PRO A 303 -34.60 9.19 -15.96
C PRO A 303 -34.42 10.09 -17.19
N MET A 304 -33.55 9.65 -18.11
CA MET A 304 -33.28 10.37 -19.37
C MET A 304 -34.57 10.72 -20.14
N VAL A 305 -35.64 9.99 -19.86
CA VAL A 305 -36.98 10.24 -20.38
C VAL A 305 -37.46 11.64 -20.02
N GLY A 306 -37.21 12.15 -18.81
CA GLY A 306 -37.63 13.53 -18.42
C GLY A 306 -36.86 14.60 -19.20
N ILE A 307 -35.59 14.40 -19.48
CA ILE A 307 -34.75 15.35 -20.24
C ILE A 307 -35.13 15.31 -21.73
N THR A 308 -35.36 14.13 -22.29
CA THR A 308 -35.76 13.98 -23.69
C THR A 308 -37.16 14.55 -23.96
N VAL A 309 -38.13 14.30 -23.07
CA VAL A 309 -39.48 14.91 -23.13
C VAL A 309 -39.41 16.42 -22.99
N GLY A 310 -38.63 16.95 -22.07
CA GLY A 310 -38.42 18.39 -21.91
C GLY A 310 -37.83 19.05 -23.15
N LEU A 311 -36.78 18.45 -23.74
CA LEU A 311 -36.20 18.95 -25.01
C LEU A 311 -37.16 18.91 -26.18
N VAL A 312 -37.93 17.83 -26.35
CA VAL A 312 -38.96 17.72 -27.38
C VAL A 312 -40.05 18.80 -27.23
N LEU A 313 -40.54 19.05 -26.00
CA LEU A 313 -41.51 20.09 -25.72
C LEU A 313 -40.96 21.48 -26.05
N VAL A 314 -39.72 21.79 -25.72
CA VAL A 314 -39.08 23.07 -26.07
C VAL A 314 -38.94 23.23 -27.58
N LEU A 315 -38.53 22.17 -28.31
CA LEU A 315 -38.45 22.21 -29.75
C LEU A 315 -39.83 22.40 -30.44
N VAL A 316 -40.85 21.70 -29.96
CA VAL A 316 -42.22 21.84 -30.47
C VAL A 316 -42.78 23.26 -30.18
N ALA A 317 -42.55 23.78 -28.98
CA ALA A 317 -42.95 25.14 -28.65
C ALA A 317 -42.21 26.19 -29.52
N GLY A 318 -40.92 26.02 -29.74
CA GLY A 318 -40.10 26.84 -30.63
C GLY A 318 -40.56 26.79 -32.07
N ALA A 319 -40.90 25.61 -32.60
CA ALA A 319 -41.45 25.44 -33.93
C ALA A 319 -42.83 26.09 -34.12
N MET A 320 -43.68 25.98 -33.09
CA MET A 320 -45.01 26.68 -33.12
C MET A 320 -44.84 28.19 -33.14
N VAL A 321 -43.95 28.75 -32.31
CA VAL A 321 -43.67 30.21 -32.27
C VAL A 321 -43.09 30.66 -33.63
N ALA A 322 -42.12 29.91 -34.18
CA ALA A 322 -41.57 30.20 -35.50
C ALA A 322 -42.65 30.14 -36.63
N GLY A 323 -43.50 29.13 -36.58
CA GLY A 323 -44.64 28.98 -37.50
C GLY A 323 -45.61 30.15 -37.44
N VAL A 324 -45.96 30.62 -36.24
CA VAL A 324 -46.84 31.80 -36.06
C VAL A 324 -46.16 33.08 -36.54
N VAL A 325 -44.85 33.26 -36.31
CA VAL A 325 -44.10 34.42 -36.81
C VAL A 325 -44.03 34.42 -38.37
N ILE A 326 -43.77 33.28 -38.99
CA ILE A 326 -43.76 33.14 -40.45
C ILE A 326 -45.15 33.39 -41.01
N TRP A 327 -46.20 32.81 -40.43
CA TRP A 327 -47.59 33.00 -40.84
C TRP A 327 -48.03 34.48 -40.76
N ARG A 328 -47.64 35.19 -39.68
CA ARG A 328 -47.87 36.64 -39.57
C ARG A 328 -47.10 37.43 -40.60
N LYS A 329 -45.84 37.04 -40.94
CA LYS A 329 -45.02 37.73 -41.92
C LYS A 329 -45.53 37.53 -43.36
N THR A 330 -46.00 36.31 -43.71
CA THR A 330 -46.62 36.03 -45.00
C THR A 330 -47.95 36.75 -45.19
N ARG A 331 -48.75 36.93 -44.15
CA ARG A 331 -50.01 37.64 -44.18
C ARG A 331 -49.89 39.18 -44.26
N SER A 332 -48.68 39.71 -43.92
CA SER A 332 -48.37 41.15 -44.05
C SER A 332 -47.76 41.52 -45.39
N GLY A 333 -47.49 40.53 -46.29
CA GLY A 333 -46.79 40.73 -47.55
C GLY A 333 -47.67 40.90 -48.76
N GLU A 334 -49.01 40.99 -48.60
CA GLU A 334 -49.91 41.14 -49.75
C GLU A 334 -50.42 42.58 -49.85
N LYS A 335 -49.55 43.53 -50.18
CA LYS A 335 -49.86 44.82 -50.85
C LYS A 335 -48.56 45.43 -51.41
N GLY A 336 -48.49 45.49 -52.75
CA GLY A 336 -47.62 46.43 -53.49
C GLY A 336 -46.54 45.76 -54.33
N GLY A 337 -46.79 45.45 -55.56
CA GLY A 337 -46.46 46.07 -56.81
C GLY A 337 -45.03 45.94 -57.30
N SER A 338 -44.78 45.07 -58.23
CA SER A 338 -44.34 45.34 -59.63
C SER A 338 -42.88 45.79 -59.93
N TYR A 339 -42.35 45.13 -60.97
CA TYR A 339 -41.27 45.51 -61.91
C TYR A 339 -39.80 45.22 -61.45
N THR A 340 -39.00 44.62 -62.15
CA THR A 340 -38.58 44.19 -63.42
C THR A 340 -37.08 43.78 -63.36
N GLN A 341 -36.79 42.68 -64.04
CA GLN A 341 -35.68 42.47 -64.99
C GLN A 341 -34.24 42.86 -64.52
N ALA A 342 -33.17 42.19 -64.76
CA ALA A 342 -32.73 41.20 -65.72
C ALA A 342 -31.31 40.69 -65.39
N ALA A 343 -31.05 39.49 -65.82
CA ALA A 343 -29.87 39.03 -66.58
C ALA A 343 -28.47 39.06 -65.92
N GLY A 344 -27.83 37.94 -66.16
CA GLY A 344 -26.43 37.76 -66.45
C GLY A 344 -25.77 36.77 -65.49
N SER A 345 -25.72 35.47 -65.88
CA SER A 345 -24.61 34.71 -66.45
C SER A 345 -23.29 34.91 -65.71
N ASP A 346 -22.55 34.01 -65.39
CA ASP A 346 -22.04 32.78 -65.87
C ASP A 346 -20.97 32.24 -64.97
N SER A 347 -20.88 30.95 -64.99
CA SER A 347 -19.66 30.11 -65.00
C SER A 347 -18.62 30.30 -63.84
N ASP A 348 -17.97 29.36 -63.39
CA ASP A 348 -17.64 27.98 -63.76
C ASP A 348 -16.78 27.40 -62.64
N GLN A 349 -16.91 26.12 -62.49
CA GLN A 349 -15.83 25.13 -62.30
C GLN A 349 -14.85 25.35 -61.19
N GLY A 350 -14.52 24.41 -60.43
CA GLY A 350 -14.45 22.98 -60.63
C GLY A 350 -13.57 22.39 -59.54
N SER A 351 -13.87 21.18 -59.32
CA SER A 351 -12.95 20.02 -59.19
C SER A 351 -11.95 20.09 -58.02
N ASP A 352 -11.83 19.14 -57.31
CA ASP A 352 -11.81 17.70 -57.23
C ASP A 352 -10.74 17.22 -56.23
N VAL A 353 -11.09 16.17 -55.55
CA VAL A 353 -10.31 14.94 -55.37
C VAL A 353 -9.24 14.98 -54.28
N SER A 354 -9.47 14.29 -53.23
CA SER A 354 -9.44 12.87 -52.89
C SER A 354 -8.17 12.40 -52.19
N LEU A 355 -8.41 11.57 -51.20
CA LEU A 355 -7.72 10.31 -50.87
C LEU A 355 -6.29 10.43 -50.32
N THR A 356 -5.97 9.84 -49.27
CA THR A 356 -5.95 8.48 -48.77
C THR A 356 -4.88 8.27 -47.74
N LYS A 357 -5.22 7.44 -46.80
CA LYS A 357 -4.43 6.34 -46.20
C LYS A 357 -3.36 6.62 -45.15
N ASP A 358 -3.67 6.12 -43.99
CA ASP A 358 -2.93 5.18 -43.17
C ASP A 358 -1.95 4.26 -43.93
N PRO A 359 -0.90 3.65 -43.35
CA PRO A 359 -0.83 3.02 -42.04
C PRO A 359 0.58 2.91 -41.37
N ARG A 360 0.55 2.47 -40.11
CA ARG A 360 1.51 1.55 -39.42
C ARG A 360 3.04 1.78 -39.53
N VAL A 361 3.71 1.98 -38.43
CA VAL A 361 4.48 0.94 -37.74
C VAL A 361 4.43 1.25 -36.25
#